data_013eb1bd6f882463038e4cdbb3872316
#
_entry.id   013eb1bd6f882463038e4cdbb3872316
#
_cell.length_a   1.000
_cell.length_b   1.000
_cell.length_c   1.000
_cell.angle_alpha   90.00
_cell.angle_beta   90.00
_cell.angle_gamma   90.00
#
_symmetry.space_group_name_H-M   'P 1'
#
loop_
_entity.id
_entity.type
_entity.pdbx_description
1 polymer ?
#
loop_
_entity_poly.entity_id
_entity_poly.type
_entity_poly.pdbx_seq_one_letter_code
_entity_poly.pdbx_strand_id
1 'polypeptide(L)'
;MNKEQQKRVAAIHDLSGFGKCSLTVALPILSAAGIETSALPTAILSTHTGGILGYTYRDLTEDMRPFMKHWKELDIRFDAVYSGFLGSFEQLDIVKEFFSLFKREDNLILVDPVMGDNGELYKIFTPKFAKGMRSLCEKA
;
A
#
# COMPACT_ATOMS: atom_id res chain seq x y z
N MET A 1 17.42 -22.72 21.06
CA MET A 1 16.18 -22.42 20.33
C MET A 1 16.40 -21.09 19.57
N ASN A 2 16.61 -21.17 18.26
CA ASN A 2 16.57 -19.96 17.44
C ASN A 2 15.13 -19.43 17.54
N LYS A 3 14.95 -18.26 18.17
CA LYS A 3 13.71 -17.50 18.00
C LYS A 3 13.66 -17.09 16.54
N GLU A 4 12.87 -17.77 15.72
CA GLU A 4 12.56 -17.26 14.39
C GLU A 4 12.06 -15.85 14.57
N GLN A 5 12.78 -14.90 14.00
CA GLN A 5 12.39 -13.50 14.08
C GLN A 5 11.07 -13.36 13.33
N GLN A 6 10.05 -12.79 13.99
CA GLN A 6 8.74 -12.59 13.37
C GLN A 6 8.90 -11.80 12.08
N LYS A 7 8.30 -12.31 11.00
CA LYS A 7 8.33 -11.65 9.69
C LYS A 7 7.57 -10.33 9.72
N ARG A 8 8.11 -9.32 9.05
CA ARG A 8 7.52 -7.97 9.01
C ARG A 8 7.21 -7.54 7.59
N VAL A 9 6.00 -7.02 7.38
CA VAL A 9 5.52 -6.49 6.10
C VAL A 9 5.19 -5.00 6.21
N ALA A 10 5.62 -4.21 5.23
CA ALA A 10 5.08 -2.87 5.03
C ALA A 10 3.86 -2.95 4.11
N ALA A 11 2.68 -2.58 4.59
CA ALA A 11 1.44 -2.54 3.83
C ALA A 11 1.11 -1.09 3.43
N ILE A 12 1.14 -0.80 2.13
CA ILE A 12 0.93 0.53 1.55
C ILE A 12 -0.43 0.53 0.85
N HIS A 13 -1.48 0.94 1.56
CA HIS A 13 -2.87 0.92 1.10
C HIS A 13 -3.66 2.07 1.72
N ASP A 14 -4.85 2.35 1.19
CA ASP A 14 -5.82 3.19 1.89
C ASP A 14 -6.40 2.51 3.13
N LEU A 15 -6.96 3.31 4.00
CA LEU A 15 -7.74 2.87 5.17
C LEU A 15 -9.21 3.23 4.95
N SER A 16 -10.04 2.25 4.65
CA SER A 16 -11.49 2.39 4.60
C SER A 16 -12.11 2.03 5.95
N GLY A 17 -12.85 2.96 6.56
CA GLY A 17 -13.43 2.78 7.89
C GLY A 17 -14.54 1.74 7.93
N PHE A 18 -15.43 1.76 6.93
CA PHE A 18 -16.48 0.76 6.78
C PHE A 18 -16.32 -0.01 5.47
N GLY A 19 -16.60 -1.30 5.53
CA GLY A 19 -16.33 -2.23 4.44
C GLY A 19 -14.92 -2.83 4.58
N LYS A 20 -14.83 -4.13 4.44
CA LYS A 20 -13.57 -4.87 4.62
C LYS A 20 -12.77 -4.85 3.31
N CYS A 21 -11.91 -3.86 3.17
CA CYS A 21 -10.99 -3.74 2.03
C CYS A 21 -9.69 -3.04 2.45
N SER A 22 -8.69 -3.06 1.59
CA SER A 22 -7.41 -2.37 1.78
C SER A 22 -6.78 -2.69 3.17
N LEU A 23 -6.37 -1.73 3.97
CA LEU A 23 -5.73 -1.99 5.27
C LEU A 23 -6.65 -2.75 6.23
N THR A 24 -7.97 -2.52 6.22
CA THR A 24 -8.89 -3.21 7.13
C THR A 24 -9.07 -4.70 6.82
N VAL A 25 -8.59 -5.16 5.68
CA VAL A 25 -8.47 -6.57 5.29
C VAL A 25 -7.04 -7.07 5.42
N ALA A 26 -6.05 -6.32 4.92
CA ALA A 26 -4.65 -6.75 4.92
C ALA A 26 -4.13 -6.96 6.35
N LEU A 27 -4.40 -6.02 7.27
CA LEU A 27 -3.93 -6.08 8.65
C LEU A 27 -4.39 -7.35 9.39
N PRO A 28 -5.70 -7.68 9.47
CA PRO A 28 -6.13 -8.88 10.19
C PRO A 28 -5.69 -10.18 9.53
N ILE A 29 -5.60 -10.25 8.20
CA ILE A 29 -5.15 -11.46 7.50
C ILE A 29 -3.66 -11.71 7.76
N LEU A 30 -2.82 -10.71 7.62
CA LEU A 30 -1.38 -10.82 7.87
C LEU A 30 -1.11 -11.12 9.34
N SER A 31 -1.85 -10.48 10.27
CA SER A 31 -1.75 -10.75 11.70
C SER A 31 -2.15 -12.20 12.04
N ALA A 32 -3.22 -12.72 11.45
CA ALA A 32 -3.63 -14.11 11.64
C ALA A 32 -2.61 -15.12 11.10
N ALA A 33 -1.82 -14.72 10.10
CA ALA A 33 -0.69 -15.49 9.58
C ALA A 33 0.61 -15.36 10.43
N GLY A 34 0.55 -14.64 11.56
CA GLY A 34 1.70 -14.43 12.44
C GLY A 34 2.71 -13.39 11.94
N ILE A 35 2.30 -12.54 11.00
CA ILE A 35 3.14 -11.52 10.38
C ILE A 35 2.91 -10.17 11.07
N GLU A 36 3.99 -9.51 11.50
CA GLU A 36 3.96 -8.13 11.94
C GLU A 36 3.76 -7.20 10.73
N THR A 37 2.73 -6.34 10.75
CA THR A 37 2.43 -5.47 9.64
C THR A 37 2.52 -4.00 10.04
N SER A 38 3.39 -3.25 9.35
CA SER A 38 3.52 -1.80 9.47
C SER A 38 2.70 -1.14 8.38
N ALA A 39 1.71 -0.33 8.75
CA ALA A 39 0.82 0.32 7.80
C ALA A 39 1.36 1.68 7.35
N LEU A 40 1.44 1.90 6.03
CA LEU A 40 1.64 3.21 5.41
C LEU A 40 0.34 3.59 4.67
N PRO A 41 -0.55 4.36 5.32
CA PRO A 41 -1.83 4.70 4.71
C PRO A 41 -1.65 5.73 3.59
N THR A 42 -2.28 5.48 2.43
CA THR A 42 -2.28 6.39 1.27
C THR A 42 -3.43 7.38 1.31
N ALA A 43 -4.53 6.99 1.95
CA ALA A 43 -5.72 7.81 2.15
C ALA A 43 -6.55 7.24 3.31
N ILE A 44 -7.44 8.06 3.86
CA ILE A 44 -8.48 7.62 4.81
C ILE A 44 -9.84 7.89 4.16
N LEU A 45 -10.70 6.87 4.15
CA LEU A 45 -12.06 6.95 3.64
C LEU A 45 -13.05 6.53 4.73
N SER A 46 -14.23 7.17 4.75
CA SER A 46 -15.30 6.73 5.67
C SER A 46 -15.80 5.33 5.34
N THR A 47 -15.85 4.99 4.05
CA THR A 47 -16.22 3.65 3.54
C THR A 47 -15.40 3.32 2.31
N HIS A 48 -15.39 2.04 1.87
CA HIS A 48 -14.90 1.73 0.54
C HIS A 48 -15.79 2.37 -0.54
N THR A 49 -15.27 2.52 -1.75
CA THR A 49 -15.94 3.27 -2.82
C THR A 49 -16.88 2.43 -3.69
N GLY A 50 -16.79 1.09 -3.61
CA GLY A 50 -17.57 0.17 -4.43
C GLY A 50 -19.05 0.15 -4.05
N GLY A 51 -19.89 0.81 -4.84
CA GLY A 51 -21.34 0.85 -4.66
C GLY A 51 -21.86 1.77 -3.54
N ILE A 52 -20.99 2.45 -2.81
CA ILE A 52 -21.36 3.39 -1.74
C ILE A 52 -21.05 4.82 -2.22
N LEU A 53 -22.05 5.68 -2.19
CA LEU A 53 -21.92 7.09 -2.56
C LEU A 53 -21.79 7.97 -1.32
N GLY A 54 -21.22 9.17 -1.50
CA GLY A 54 -21.13 10.17 -0.42
C GLY A 54 -20.08 9.88 0.64
N TYR A 55 -19.12 8.97 0.37
CA TYR A 55 -17.99 8.73 1.26
C TYR A 55 -17.12 9.97 1.41
N THR A 56 -16.50 10.13 2.57
CA THR A 56 -15.44 11.13 2.77
C THR A 56 -14.10 10.55 2.34
N TYR A 57 -13.24 11.40 1.80
CA TYR A 57 -11.90 11.02 1.36
C TYR A 57 -10.87 12.04 1.86
N ARG A 58 -9.85 11.57 2.55
CA ARG A 58 -8.69 12.37 2.93
C ARG A 58 -7.43 11.76 2.33
N ASP A 59 -6.79 12.49 1.44
CA ASP A 59 -5.50 12.14 0.87
C ASP A 59 -4.39 12.26 1.93
N LEU A 60 -3.45 11.33 1.95
CA LEU A 60 -2.31 11.30 2.87
C LEU A 60 -0.97 11.32 2.12
N THR A 61 -0.94 11.80 0.90
CA THR A 61 0.27 11.87 0.07
C THR A 61 1.40 12.61 0.79
N GLU A 62 1.08 13.73 1.44
CA GLU A 62 2.07 14.55 2.17
C GLU A 62 2.65 13.84 3.40
N ASP A 63 1.90 12.90 3.99
CA ASP A 63 2.33 12.15 5.18
C ASP A 63 3.25 10.98 4.82
N MET A 64 3.19 10.45 3.60
CA MET A 64 3.91 9.22 3.22
C MET A 64 5.43 9.36 3.33
N ARG A 65 6.02 10.43 2.78
CA ARG A 65 7.49 10.65 2.87
C ARG A 65 7.99 10.85 4.30
N PRO A 66 7.30 11.61 5.18
CA PRO A 66 7.62 11.67 6.61
C PRO A 66 7.65 10.30 7.31
N PHE A 67 6.66 9.41 7.03
CA PHE A 67 6.69 8.03 7.53
C PHE A 67 7.92 7.27 7.07
N MET A 68 8.20 7.30 5.76
CA MET A 68 9.34 6.62 5.16
C MET A 68 10.67 7.09 5.77
N LYS A 69 10.84 8.40 5.92
CA LYS A 69 12.02 9.01 6.52
C LYS A 69 12.23 8.51 7.95
N HIS A 70 11.19 8.58 8.77
CA HIS A 70 11.25 8.13 10.17
C HIS A 70 11.57 6.64 10.28
N TRP A 71 10.92 5.80 9.47
CA TRP A 71 11.21 4.37 9.46
C TRP A 71 12.65 4.05 9.01
N LYS A 72 13.19 4.85 8.10
CA LYS A 72 14.59 4.73 7.68
C LYS A 72 15.56 5.14 8.80
N GLU A 73 15.26 6.21 9.51
CA GLU A 73 16.05 6.67 10.66
C GLU A 73 16.06 5.64 11.81
N LEU A 74 14.97 4.89 11.98
CA LEU A 74 14.85 3.79 12.95
C LEU A 74 15.49 2.47 12.48
N ASP A 75 16.10 2.42 11.29
CA ASP A 75 16.63 1.20 10.63
C ASP A 75 15.59 0.06 10.57
N ILE A 76 14.30 0.40 10.36
CA ILE A 76 13.25 -0.61 10.23
C ILE A 76 13.49 -1.40 8.95
N ARG A 77 13.40 -2.72 9.06
CA ARG A 77 13.58 -3.66 7.95
C ARG A 77 12.30 -4.43 7.72
N PHE A 78 11.97 -4.67 6.46
CA PHE A 78 10.80 -5.41 6.04
C PHE A 78 11.23 -6.68 5.29
N ASP A 79 10.58 -7.80 5.59
CA ASP A 79 10.70 -9.04 4.82
C ASP A 79 9.87 -9.00 3.53
N ALA A 80 8.81 -8.20 3.52
CA ALA A 80 8.06 -7.92 2.31
C ALA A 80 7.48 -6.49 2.33
N VAL A 81 7.21 -5.97 1.13
CA VAL A 81 6.45 -4.75 0.90
C VAL A 81 5.23 -5.11 0.07
N TYR A 82 4.05 -4.71 0.50
CA TYR A 82 2.79 -4.98 -0.18
C TYR A 82 2.05 -3.67 -0.46
N SER A 83 1.96 -3.26 -1.73
CA SER A 83 1.22 -2.07 -2.14
C SER A 83 -0.10 -2.43 -2.82
N GLY A 84 -1.13 -1.61 -2.59
CA GLY A 84 -2.45 -1.74 -3.19
C GLY A 84 -2.93 -0.43 -3.81
N PHE A 85 -4.08 0.07 -3.37
CA PHE A 85 -4.66 1.29 -3.94
C PHE A 85 -3.77 2.52 -3.74
N LEU A 86 -3.51 3.21 -4.86
CA LEU A 86 -2.79 4.49 -4.93
C LEU A 86 -3.67 5.50 -5.68
N GLY A 87 -3.87 6.68 -5.10
CA GLY A 87 -4.84 7.66 -5.61
C GLY A 87 -4.27 8.63 -6.64
N SER A 88 -2.94 8.70 -6.83
CA SER A 88 -2.31 9.71 -7.67
C SER A 88 -0.98 9.26 -8.28
N PHE A 89 -0.52 9.98 -9.32
CA PHE A 89 0.83 9.78 -9.87
C PHE A 89 1.92 10.07 -8.84
N GLU A 90 1.71 11.05 -7.98
CA GLU A 90 2.67 11.36 -6.93
C GLU A 90 2.83 10.19 -5.96
N GLN A 91 1.72 9.52 -5.57
CA GLN A 91 1.79 8.32 -4.75
C GLN A 91 2.51 7.16 -5.46
N LEU A 92 2.34 7.01 -6.79
CA LEU A 92 3.13 6.04 -7.57
C LEU A 92 4.64 6.31 -7.44
N ASP A 93 5.05 7.57 -7.55
CA ASP A 93 6.47 7.95 -7.44
C ASP A 93 6.98 7.76 -6.02
N ILE A 94 6.20 8.10 -4.99
CA ILE A 94 6.55 7.86 -3.58
C ILE A 94 6.71 6.36 -3.30
N VAL A 95 5.86 5.50 -3.86
CA VAL A 95 5.99 4.04 -3.67
C VAL A 95 7.24 3.49 -4.38
N LYS A 96 7.62 4.02 -5.54
CA LYS A 96 8.90 3.69 -6.18
C LYS A 96 10.09 4.14 -5.32
N GLU A 97 10.01 5.32 -4.70
CA GLU A 97 10.99 5.78 -3.71
C GLU A 97 11.06 4.82 -2.52
N PHE A 98 9.89 4.38 -2.00
CA PHE A 98 9.81 3.39 -0.93
C PHE A 98 10.54 2.10 -1.30
N PHE A 99 10.27 1.55 -2.49
CA PHE A 99 10.98 0.36 -2.98
C PHE A 99 12.49 0.59 -3.02
N SER A 100 12.94 1.73 -3.53
CA SER A 100 14.38 2.04 -3.60
C SER A 100 15.03 2.14 -2.23
N LEU A 101 14.30 2.60 -1.20
CA LEU A 101 14.80 2.76 0.15
C LEU A 101 14.80 1.46 0.96
N PHE A 102 13.84 0.56 0.73
CA PHE A 102 13.58 -0.61 1.57
C PHE A 102 13.74 -1.94 0.83
N LYS A 103 13.93 -1.94 -0.51
CA LYS A 103 14.22 -3.17 -1.26
C LYS A 103 15.58 -3.73 -0.85
N ARG A 104 15.61 -5.04 -0.67
CA ARG A 104 16.79 -5.84 -0.37
C ARG A 104 16.78 -7.09 -1.26
N GLU A 105 17.91 -7.79 -1.34
CA GLU A 105 17.99 -9.04 -2.11
C GLU A 105 17.10 -10.15 -1.54
N ASP A 106 16.82 -10.10 -0.24
CA ASP A 106 16.12 -11.12 0.52
C ASP A 106 14.67 -10.76 0.88
N ASN A 107 14.13 -9.62 0.40
CA ASN A 107 12.74 -9.25 0.65
C ASN A 107 11.87 -9.33 -0.61
N LEU A 108 10.58 -9.58 -0.39
CA LEU A 108 9.58 -9.64 -1.46
C LEU A 108 8.93 -8.27 -1.68
N ILE A 109 8.80 -7.86 -2.93
CA ILE A 109 7.94 -6.73 -3.32
C ILE A 109 6.70 -7.30 -4.02
N LEU A 110 5.54 -7.05 -3.45
CA LEU A 110 4.24 -7.43 -4.00
C LEU A 110 3.46 -6.17 -4.36
N VAL A 111 3.09 -6.02 -5.62
CA VAL A 111 2.25 -4.93 -6.11
C VAL A 111 0.90 -5.49 -6.52
N ASP A 112 -0.16 -5.06 -5.85
CA ASP A 112 -1.53 -5.23 -6.31
C ASP A 112 -1.92 -3.97 -7.10
N PRO A 113 -1.98 -4.03 -8.45
CA PRO A 113 -2.22 -2.86 -9.29
C PRO A 113 -3.70 -2.50 -9.31
N VAL A 114 -4.26 -2.11 -8.18
CA VAL A 114 -5.67 -1.76 -7.99
C VAL A 114 -6.03 -0.55 -8.84
N MET A 115 -6.81 -0.75 -9.90
CA MET A 115 -7.19 0.31 -10.82
C MET A 115 -8.57 0.15 -11.48
N GLY A 116 -9.23 -0.99 -11.31
CA GLY A 116 -10.53 -1.25 -11.93
C GLY A 116 -11.13 -2.59 -11.56
N ASP A 117 -12.37 -2.80 -11.95
CA ASP A 117 -13.13 -4.04 -11.79
C ASP A 117 -13.88 -4.40 -13.06
N ASN A 118 -14.11 -5.67 -13.29
CA ASN A 118 -14.91 -6.19 -14.41
C ASN A 118 -14.45 -5.68 -15.79
N GLY A 119 -13.15 -5.40 -15.95
CA GLY A 119 -12.57 -4.88 -17.20
C GLY A 119 -12.71 -3.37 -17.40
N GLU A 120 -13.24 -2.63 -16.43
CA GLU A 120 -13.39 -1.18 -16.47
C GLU A 120 -12.52 -0.51 -15.41
N LEU A 121 -11.88 0.62 -15.77
CA LEU A 121 -11.16 1.43 -14.82
C LEU A 121 -12.12 2.12 -13.83
N TYR A 122 -11.68 2.27 -12.58
CA TYR A 122 -12.38 3.15 -11.64
C TYR A 122 -12.46 4.57 -12.18
N LYS A 123 -13.57 5.27 -11.94
CA LYS A 123 -13.86 6.61 -12.48
C LYS A 123 -12.81 7.66 -12.23
N ILE A 124 -12.02 7.48 -11.15
CA ILE A 124 -10.91 8.39 -10.78
C ILE A 124 -9.65 8.16 -11.60
N PHE A 125 -9.55 7.05 -12.33
CA PHE A 125 -8.34 6.68 -13.06
C PHE A 125 -8.49 6.87 -14.57
N THR A 126 -7.35 7.14 -15.20
CA THR A 126 -7.21 7.29 -16.64
C THR A 126 -6.34 6.18 -17.23
N PRO A 127 -6.39 5.92 -18.56
CA PRO A 127 -5.46 5.00 -19.21
C PRO A 127 -3.98 5.36 -18.97
N LYS A 128 -3.67 6.65 -18.79
CA LYS A 128 -2.31 7.12 -18.43
C LYS A 128 -1.91 6.63 -17.03
N PHE A 129 -2.85 6.66 -16.07
CA PHE A 129 -2.60 6.14 -14.71
C PHE A 129 -2.36 4.63 -14.74
N ALA A 130 -3.15 3.88 -15.50
CA ALA A 130 -2.96 2.43 -15.65
C ALA A 130 -1.55 2.08 -16.19
N LYS A 131 -1.03 2.87 -17.15
CA LYS A 131 0.37 2.73 -17.61
C LYS A 131 1.38 3.05 -16.50
N GLY A 132 1.10 4.04 -15.66
CA GLY A 132 1.91 4.36 -14.48
C GLY A 132 1.96 3.20 -13.50
N MET A 133 0.82 2.57 -13.22
CA MET A 133 0.71 1.39 -12.35
C MET A 133 1.51 0.20 -12.90
N ARG A 134 1.48 -0.04 -14.22
CA ARG A 134 2.35 -1.04 -14.86
C ARG A 134 3.82 -0.80 -14.57
N SER A 135 4.28 0.46 -14.66
CA SER A 135 5.68 0.80 -14.37
C SER A 135 6.08 0.57 -12.91
N LEU A 136 5.12 0.55 -11.99
CA LEU A 136 5.33 0.16 -10.60
C LEU A 136 5.54 -1.36 -10.50
N CYS A 137 4.71 -2.16 -11.18
CA CYS A 137 4.85 -3.61 -11.21
C CYS A 137 6.22 -4.06 -11.75
N GLU A 138 6.81 -3.32 -12.70
CA GLU A 138 8.14 -3.61 -13.25
C GLU A 138 9.28 -3.42 -12.21
N LYS A 139 8.98 -2.87 -11.03
CA LYS A 139 9.93 -2.69 -9.91
C LYS A 139 9.77 -3.74 -8.81
N ALA A 140 8.75 -4.59 -8.90
CA ALA A 140 8.47 -5.65 -7.96
C ALA A 140 9.51 -6.79 -8.01
#